data_03b518f3dd243a63a90af6f6aa23e1ca
#
_entry.id   03b518f3dd243a63a90af6f6aa23e1ca
#
_cell.length_a   1.000
_cell.length_b   1.000
_cell.length_c   1.000
_cell.angle_alpha   90.00
_cell.angle_beta   90.00
_cell.angle_gamma   90.00
#
_symmetry.space_group_name_H-M   'P 1'
#
loop_
_entity.id
_entity.type
_entity.pdbx_description
1 polymer ?
#
loop_
_entity_poly.entity_id
_entity_poly.type
_entity_poly.pdbx_seq_one_letter_code
_entity_poly.pdbx_strand_id
1 'polypeptide(L)'
;HCHPPVAVSLVAAGKKIVPIHQHSIKFGKGIPTSPWLYGTWQEDGEKAAKMIANSCALMIKGHGANVTGRTIQEACLNTVHLERTAKMLLWAQSVGKVSPFPAAVVKKYERVEAERVTRRGSRPPRSPEWNYYEWMIKRGERWNTW
;
A
#
# COMPACT_ATOMS: atom_id res chain seq x y z
N HIS A 1 2.04 10.72 3.92
CA HIS A 1 3.40 10.45 3.42
C HIS A 1 4.22 9.70 4.46
N CYS A 2 5.03 8.74 4.03
CA CYS A 2 5.80 7.87 4.93
C CYS A 2 7.05 7.31 4.23
N HIS A 3 7.98 6.80 5.04
CA HIS A 3 9.24 6.22 4.56
C HIS A 3 9.35 4.74 4.99
N PRO A 4 8.53 3.83 4.43
CA PRO A 4 8.55 2.42 4.81
C PRO A 4 9.86 1.77 4.34
N PRO A 5 10.73 1.30 5.26
CA PRO A 5 12.13 1.03 4.94
C PRO A 5 12.32 -0.11 3.93
N VAL A 6 11.54 -1.18 4.03
CA VAL A 6 11.70 -2.30 3.08
C VAL A 6 11.12 -1.97 1.72
N ALA A 7 9.98 -1.25 1.67
CA ALA A 7 9.41 -0.81 0.40
C ALA A 7 10.34 0.17 -0.33
N VAL A 8 10.93 1.13 0.39
CA VAL A 8 11.93 2.07 -0.17
C VAL A 8 13.15 1.31 -0.70
N SER A 9 13.68 0.35 0.08
CA SER A 9 14.84 -0.45 -0.31
C SER A 9 14.59 -1.27 -1.57
N LEU A 10 13.42 -1.92 -1.68
CA LEU A 10 13.06 -2.68 -2.89
C LEU A 10 13.02 -1.78 -4.13
N VAL A 11 12.39 -0.61 -4.00
CA VAL A 11 12.29 0.34 -5.12
C VAL A 11 13.66 0.92 -5.48
N ALA A 12 14.51 1.20 -4.49
CA ALA A 12 15.89 1.63 -4.72
C ALA A 12 16.69 0.57 -5.48
N ALA A 13 16.45 -0.72 -5.19
CA ALA A 13 17.02 -1.85 -5.93
C ALA A 13 16.35 -2.12 -7.29
N GLY A 14 15.48 -1.24 -7.77
CA GLY A 14 14.79 -1.38 -9.05
C GLY A 14 13.68 -2.43 -9.07
N LYS A 15 13.25 -2.92 -7.90
CA LYS A 15 12.18 -3.92 -7.81
C LYS A 15 10.80 -3.26 -7.79
N LYS A 16 9.82 -3.90 -8.44
CA LYS A 16 8.41 -3.50 -8.37
C LYS A 16 7.74 -4.18 -7.19
N ILE A 17 6.89 -3.45 -6.49
CA ILE A 17 6.04 -4.01 -5.44
C ILE A 17 4.74 -4.50 -6.09
N VAL A 18 4.55 -5.81 -6.12
CA VAL A 18 3.44 -6.49 -6.79
C VAL A 18 2.61 -7.30 -5.79
N PRO A 19 1.32 -7.57 -6.08
CA PRO A 19 0.45 -8.30 -5.17
C PRO A 19 0.83 -9.79 -5.13
N ILE A 20 1.22 -10.27 -3.95
CA ILE A 20 1.63 -11.67 -3.71
C ILE A 20 0.86 -12.32 -2.56
N HIS A 21 0.06 -11.57 -1.82
CA HIS A 21 -0.78 -12.07 -0.73
C HIS A 21 -2.10 -11.29 -0.67
N GLN A 22 -3.10 -11.82 0.06
CA GLN A 22 -4.47 -11.29 0.05
C GLN A 22 -4.57 -9.79 0.35
N HIS A 23 -3.85 -9.28 1.35
CA HIS A 23 -3.91 -7.85 1.71
C HIS A 23 -3.24 -6.94 0.67
N SER A 24 -2.38 -7.49 -0.19
CA SER A 24 -1.72 -6.73 -1.25
C SER A 24 -2.54 -6.59 -2.53
N ILE A 25 -3.63 -7.37 -2.70
CA ILE A 25 -4.51 -7.29 -3.89
C ILE A 25 -5.08 -5.89 -4.09
N LYS A 26 -5.33 -5.14 -3.01
CA LYS A 26 -5.80 -3.74 -3.06
C LYS A 26 -4.87 -2.80 -3.84
N PHE A 27 -3.61 -3.15 -3.99
CA PHE A 27 -2.64 -2.38 -4.79
C PHE A 27 -2.75 -2.70 -6.30
N GLY A 28 -3.77 -3.41 -6.72
CA GLY A 28 -4.06 -3.69 -8.12
C GLY A 28 -2.95 -4.50 -8.79
N LYS A 29 -2.50 -4.05 -9.96
CA LYS A 29 -1.42 -4.70 -10.72
C LYS A 29 -0.02 -4.47 -10.13
N GLY A 30 0.08 -3.73 -9.06
CA GLY A 30 1.30 -3.32 -8.40
C GLY A 30 1.30 -1.83 -8.10
N ILE A 31 2.21 -1.43 -7.23
CA ILE A 31 2.31 -0.04 -6.80
C ILE A 31 3.10 0.76 -7.83
N PRO A 32 2.54 1.84 -8.40
CA PRO A 32 3.28 2.72 -9.30
C PRO A 32 4.48 3.33 -8.58
N THR A 33 5.54 3.56 -9.33
CA THR A 33 6.76 4.21 -8.83
C THR A 33 7.03 5.43 -9.69
N SER A 34 7.08 6.59 -9.07
CA SER A 34 7.52 7.81 -9.73
C SER A 34 9.04 7.91 -9.73
N PRO A 35 9.63 8.61 -10.72
CA PRO A 35 10.99 9.07 -10.61
C PRO A 35 11.13 10.03 -9.41
N TRP A 36 12.30 10.61 -9.24
CA TRP A 36 12.59 11.57 -8.17
C TRP A 36 11.57 12.72 -8.15
N LEU A 37 10.74 12.78 -7.07
CA LEU A 37 9.86 13.89 -6.77
C LEU A 37 10.31 14.47 -5.41
N TYR A 38 10.66 15.72 -5.38
CA TYR A 38 11.08 16.38 -4.12
C TYR A 38 9.90 16.81 -3.25
N GLY A 39 8.67 16.82 -3.81
CA GLY A 39 7.44 17.08 -3.06
C GLY A 39 7.25 18.54 -2.61
N THR A 40 8.18 19.43 -2.97
CA THR A 40 8.15 20.84 -2.58
C THR A 40 7.49 21.73 -3.64
N TRP A 41 7.29 21.24 -4.85
CA TRP A 41 6.72 21.98 -5.95
C TRP A 41 5.33 21.47 -6.30
N GLN A 42 4.45 22.37 -6.66
CA GLN A 42 3.08 22.04 -7.07
C GLN A 42 3.05 21.05 -8.23
N GLU A 43 3.94 21.21 -9.21
CA GLU A 43 4.06 20.29 -10.36
C GLU A 43 4.33 18.83 -9.96
N ASP A 44 5.14 18.62 -8.94
CA ASP A 44 5.44 17.28 -8.41
C ASP A 44 4.21 16.68 -7.72
N GLY A 45 3.44 17.51 -7.00
CA GLY A 45 2.16 17.11 -6.41
C GLY A 45 1.14 16.69 -7.48
N GLU A 46 1.02 17.44 -8.56
CA GLU A 46 0.14 17.12 -9.69
C GLU A 46 0.56 15.84 -10.41
N LYS A 47 1.86 15.63 -10.63
CA LYS A 47 2.39 14.40 -11.20
C LYS A 47 2.09 13.20 -10.28
N ALA A 48 2.33 13.34 -8.99
CA ALA A 48 2.03 12.30 -8.00
C ALA A 48 0.53 11.97 -7.99
N ALA A 49 -0.35 12.96 -8.01
CA ALA A 49 -1.80 12.79 -8.04
C ALA A 49 -2.26 12.02 -9.29
N LYS A 50 -1.71 12.33 -10.45
CA LYS A 50 -2.00 11.60 -11.71
C LYS A 50 -1.52 10.15 -11.64
N MET A 51 -0.35 9.90 -11.06
CA MET A 51 0.21 8.55 -10.97
C MET A 51 -0.51 7.67 -9.95
N ILE A 52 -1.02 8.23 -8.85
CA ILE A 52 -1.72 7.49 -7.81
C ILE A 52 -3.18 7.19 -8.15
N ALA A 53 -3.75 7.85 -9.17
CA ALA A 53 -5.20 7.89 -9.48
C ALA A 53 -5.94 6.55 -9.42
N ASN A 54 -5.29 5.44 -9.78
CA ASN A 54 -5.87 4.09 -9.78
C ASN A 54 -5.20 3.16 -8.75
N SER A 55 -4.52 3.73 -7.75
CA SER A 55 -3.85 2.97 -6.68
C SER A 55 -4.04 3.69 -5.35
N CYS A 56 -4.00 2.96 -4.26
CA CYS A 56 -4.00 3.58 -2.93
C CYS A 56 -2.57 3.86 -2.42
N ALA A 57 -1.54 3.66 -3.23
CA ALA A 57 -0.16 3.95 -2.90
C ALA A 57 0.66 4.34 -4.14
N LEU A 58 1.64 5.19 -3.95
CA LEU A 58 2.65 5.59 -4.93
C LEU A 58 4.02 5.57 -4.24
N MET A 59 4.96 4.82 -4.79
CA MET A 59 6.36 4.89 -4.36
C MET A 59 7.06 6.06 -5.04
N ILE A 60 7.83 6.81 -4.30
CA ILE A 60 8.72 7.86 -4.81
C ILE A 60 10.14 7.33 -4.71
N LYS A 61 10.78 7.12 -5.86
CA LYS A 61 12.13 6.54 -5.92
C LYS A 61 13.12 7.36 -5.09
N GLY A 62 13.86 6.69 -4.21
CA GLY A 62 14.87 7.32 -3.36
C GLY A 62 14.32 8.24 -2.25
N HIS A 63 13.00 8.21 -2.00
CA HIS A 63 12.39 9.07 -0.98
C HIS A 63 11.47 8.25 -0.06
N GLY A 64 10.27 7.91 -0.51
CA GLY A 64 9.28 7.28 0.35
C GLY A 64 8.03 6.83 -0.40
N ALA A 65 6.89 6.93 0.24
CA ALA A 65 5.60 6.60 -0.33
C ALA A 65 4.53 7.62 0.02
N ASN A 66 3.66 7.93 -0.94
CA ASN A 66 2.37 8.55 -0.70
C ASN A 66 1.31 7.46 -0.65
N VAL A 67 0.53 7.43 0.42
CA VAL A 67 -0.50 6.41 0.63
C VAL A 67 -1.82 7.09 0.93
N THR A 68 -2.89 6.64 0.29
CA THR A 68 -4.22 7.23 0.40
C THR A 68 -5.22 6.24 0.98
N GLY A 69 -6.32 6.77 1.48
CA GLY A 69 -7.47 6.03 1.98
C GLY A 69 -8.67 6.98 2.10
N ARG A 70 -9.87 6.42 2.24
CA ARG A 70 -11.10 7.21 2.46
C ARG A 70 -11.14 7.86 3.85
N THR A 71 -10.33 7.33 4.77
CA THR A 71 -10.12 7.84 6.12
C THR A 71 -8.64 7.76 6.46
N ILE A 72 -8.21 8.50 7.50
CA ILE A 72 -6.83 8.41 7.98
C ILE A 72 -6.48 7.01 8.48
N GLN A 73 -7.44 6.32 9.09
CA GLN A 73 -7.28 4.93 9.53
C GLN A 73 -7.00 3.99 8.35
N GLU A 74 -7.75 4.16 7.26
CA GLU A 74 -7.55 3.36 6.04
C GLU A 74 -6.19 3.67 5.39
N ALA A 75 -5.79 4.94 5.31
CA ALA A 75 -4.47 5.33 4.80
C ALA A 75 -3.34 4.74 5.65
N CYS A 76 -3.47 4.78 6.98
CA CYS A 76 -2.52 4.17 7.90
C CYS A 76 -2.41 2.64 7.70
N LEU A 77 -3.54 1.93 7.62
CA LEU A 77 -3.55 0.50 7.35
C LEU A 77 -2.98 0.16 5.97
N ASN A 78 -3.25 0.97 4.96
CA ASN A 78 -2.66 0.80 3.64
C ASN A 78 -1.13 0.93 3.69
N THR A 79 -0.59 1.83 4.53
CA THR A 79 0.84 1.96 4.78
C THR A 79 1.42 0.70 5.44
N VAL A 80 0.75 0.16 6.45
CA VAL A 80 1.15 -1.10 7.10
C VAL A 80 1.16 -2.26 6.08
N HIS A 81 0.11 -2.35 5.26
CA HIS A 81 0.01 -3.39 4.23
C HIS A 81 1.06 -3.23 3.12
N LEU A 82 1.42 -1.99 2.77
CA LEU A 82 2.51 -1.70 1.83
C LEU A 82 3.84 -2.27 2.33
N GLU A 83 4.24 -1.91 3.54
CA GLU A 83 5.50 -2.37 4.12
C GLU A 83 5.51 -3.88 4.37
N ARG A 84 4.40 -4.46 4.83
CA ARG A 84 4.24 -5.91 4.98
C ARG A 84 4.37 -6.64 3.63
N THR A 85 3.77 -6.09 2.57
CA THR A 85 3.90 -6.63 1.21
C THR A 85 5.35 -6.59 0.74
N ALA A 86 6.04 -5.49 0.99
CA ALA A 86 7.45 -5.34 0.64
C ALA A 86 8.34 -6.34 1.38
N LYS A 87 8.13 -6.56 2.68
CA LYS A 87 8.85 -7.58 3.47
C LYS A 87 8.61 -8.99 2.91
N MET A 88 7.35 -9.36 2.68
CA MET A 88 7.03 -10.67 2.11
C MET A 88 7.62 -10.85 0.72
N LEU A 89 7.62 -9.79 -0.10
CA LEU A 89 8.21 -9.82 -1.42
C LEU A 89 9.72 -10.02 -1.37
N LEU A 90 10.41 -9.34 -0.46
CA LEU A 90 11.85 -9.50 -0.23
C LEU A 90 12.17 -10.96 0.16
N TRP A 91 11.43 -11.53 1.12
CA TRP A 91 11.62 -12.91 1.55
C TRP A 91 11.29 -13.91 0.44
N ALA A 92 10.21 -13.70 -0.31
CA ALA A 92 9.87 -14.57 -1.44
C ALA A 92 10.96 -14.56 -2.52
N GLN A 93 11.54 -13.40 -2.80
CA GLN A 93 12.63 -13.27 -3.77
C GLN A 93 13.93 -13.94 -3.31
N SER A 94 14.18 -14.03 -2.01
CA SER A 94 15.38 -14.69 -1.48
C SER A 94 15.32 -16.22 -1.57
N VAL A 95 14.12 -16.78 -1.68
CA VAL A 95 13.93 -18.26 -1.74
C VAL A 95 13.51 -18.75 -3.13
N GLY A 96 13.14 -17.88 -4.06
CA GLY A 96 12.79 -18.32 -5.41
C GLY A 96 12.12 -17.24 -6.28
N LYS A 97 11.51 -17.72 -7.38
CA LYS A 97 10.82 -16.87 -8.33
C LYS A 97 9.44 -16.45 -7.77
N VAL A 98 9.21 -15.16 -7.69
CA VAL A 98 7.93 -14.61 -7.26
C VAL A 98 6.85 -14.84 -8.33
N SER A 99 5.67 -15.28 -7.88
CA SER A 99 4.47 -15.41 -8.71
C SER A 99 3.38 -14.46 -8.19
N PRO A 100 3.20 -13.28 -8.80
CA PRO A 100 2.12 -12.36 -8.44
C PRO A 100 0.74 -12.95 -8.74
N PHE A 101 -0.31 -12.41 -8.12
CA PHE A 101 -1.67 -12.80 -8.46
C PHE A 101 -1.97 -12.55 -9.94
N PRO A 102 -2.67 -13.50 -10.59
CA PRO A 102 -3.14 -13.31 -11.96
C PRO A 102 -4.04 -12.08 -12.09
N ALA A 103 -3.94 -11.37 -13.21
CA ALA A 103 -4.73 -10.15 -13.47
C ALA A 103 -6.26 -10.39 -13.34
N ALA A 104 -6.74 -11.57 -13.66
CA ALA A 104 -8.15 -11.94 -13.49
C ALA A 104 -8.59 -11.95 -12.02
N VAL A 105 -7.73 -12.41 -11.12
CA VAL A 105 -7.98 -12.40 -9.68
C VAL A 105 -8.03 -10.96 -9.15
N VAL A 106 -7.09 -10.12 -9.57
CA VAL A 106 -7.04 -8.70 -9.22
C VAL A 106 -8.33 -7.99 -9.68
N LYS A 107 -8.72 -8.15 -10.95
CA LYS A 107 -9.97 -7.57 -11.49
C LYS A 107 -11.22 -8.03 -10.74
N LYS A 108 -11.29 -9.32 -10.38
CA LYS A 108 -12.41 -9.85 -9.58
C LYS A 108 -12.47 -9.16 -8.21
N TYR A 109 -11.33 -8.99 -7.56
CA TYR A 109 -11.26 -8.28 -6.28
C TYR A 109 -11.71 -6.82 -6.41
N GLU A 110 -11.19 -6.09 -7.40
CA GLU A 110 -11.56 -4.69 -7.66
C GLU A 110 -13.08 -4.53 -7.84
N ARG A 111 -13.72 -5.43 -8.61
CA ARG A 111 -15.17 -5.44 -8.79
C ARG A 111 -15.92 -5.67 -7.48
N VAL A 112 -15.54 -6.69 -6.72
CA VAL A 112 -16.18 -7.01 -5.43
C VAL A 112 -16.02 -5.87 -4.43
N GLU A 113 -14.87 -5.21 -4.41
CA GLU A 113 -14.65 -4.08 -3.52
C GLU A 113 -15.45 -2.85 -3.95
N ALA A 114 -15.57 -2.56 -5.25
CA ALA A 114 -16.43 -1.50 -5.77
C ALA A 114 -17.90 -1.73 -5.36
N GLU A 115 -18.41 -2.95 -5.48
CA GLU A 115 -19.75 -3.33 -5.04
C GLU A 115 -19.93 -3.16 -3.52
N ARG A 116 -18.92 -3.49 -2.72
CA ARG A 116 -18.91 -3.29 -1.27
C ARG A 116 -18.98 -1.81 -0.91
N VAL A 117 -18.18 -0.99 -1.58
CA VAL A 117 -18.17 0.48 -1.38
C VAL A 117 -19.54 1.05 -1.69
N THR A 118 -20.12 0.68 -2.82
CA THR A 118 -21.47 1.13 -3.23
C THR A 118 -22.54 0.75 -2.19
N ARG A 119 -22.52 -0.49 -1.68
CA ARG A 119 -23.48 -0.94 -0.67
C ARG A 119 -23.33 -0.25 0.69
N ARG A 120 -22.10 0.12 1.07
CA ARG A 120 -21.82 0.80 2.34
C ARG A 120 -22.15 2.29 2.29
N GLY A 121 -22.21 2.90 1.11
CA GLY A 121 -22.33 4.33 0.94
C GLY A 121 -21.14 5.07 1.56
N SER A 122 -21.37 6.23 2.15
CA SER A 122 -20.34 7.08 2.74
C SER A 122 -19.78 6.57 4.09
N ARG A 123 -20.33 5.48 4.64
CA ARG A 123 -19.87 4.97 5.95
C ARG A 123 -18.44 4.40 5.82
N PRO A 124 -17.50 4.86 6.67
CA PRO A 124 -16.17 4.30 6.70
C PRO A 124 -16.24 2.81 7.10
N PRO A 125 -15.40 1.95 6.53
CA PRO A 125 -15.38 0.55 6.91
C PRO A 125 -14.98 0.42 8.38
N ARG A 126 -15.69 -0.40 9.14
CA ARG A 126 -15.18 -0.89 10.42
C ARG A 126 -13.96 -1.76 10.11
N SER A 127 -12.83 -1.44 10.71
CA SER A 127 -11.61 -2.22 10.56
C SER A 127 -11.25 -2.87 11.89
N PRO A 128 -11.49 -4.18 12.05
CA PRO A 128 -11.02 -4.93 13.23
C PRO A 128 -9.52 -4.79 13.43
N GLU A 129 -8.76 -4.74 12.33
CA GLU A 129 -7.31 -4.55 12.36
C GLU A 129 -6.93 -3.18 12.95
N TRP A 130 -7.64 -2.10 12.58
CA TRP A 130 -7.43 -0.78 13.18
C TRP A 130 -7.73 -0.80 14.69
N ASN A 131 -8.85 -1.39 15.08
CA ASN A 131 -9.24 -1.49 16.49
C ASN A 131 -8.20 -2.26 17.31
N TYR A 132 -7.59 -3.30 16.72
CA TYR A 132 -6.50 -4.05 17.35
C TYR A 132 -5.25 -3.19 17.55
N TYR A 133 -4.81 -2.43 16.55
CA TYR A 133 -3.66 -1.53 16.69
C TYR A 133 -3.94 -0.41 17.70
N GLU A 134 -5.13 0.16 17.68
CA GLU A 134 -5.52 1.17 18.66
C GLU A 134 -5.50 0.61 20.09
N TRP A 135 -5.99 -0.62 20.26
CA TRP A 135 -5.95 -1.32 21.54
C TRP A 135 -4.50 -1.57 22.01
N MET A 136 -3.61 -2.03 21.14
CA MET A 136 -2.19 -2.22 21.45
C MET A 136 -1.52 -0.91 21.89
N ILE A 137 -1.74 0.17 21.15
CA ILE A 137 -1.17 1.49 21.47
C ILE A 137 -1.64 1.98 22.85
N LYS A 138 -2.93 1.84 23.17
CA LYS A 138 -3.50 2.21 24.48
C LYS A 138 -2.87 1.42 25.63
N ARG A 139 -2.33 0.24 25.39
CA ARG A 139 -1.62 -0.59 26.37
C ARG A 139 -0.11 -0.32 26.40
N GLY A 140 0.39 0.60 25.62
CA GLY A 140 1.83 0.87 25.50
C GLY A 140 2.60 -0.23 24.77
N GLU A 141 1.91 -1.12 24.06
CA GLU A 141 2.54 -2.18 23.29
C GLU A 141 3.08 -1.65 21.95
N ARG A 142 4.27 -2.10 21.57
CA ARG A 142 4.88 -1.72 20.29
C ARG A 142 4.34 -2.63 19.17
N TRP A 143 3.65 -2.07 18.20
CA TRP A 143 3.08 -2.79 17.06
C TRP A 143 4.05 -3.05 15.89
N ASN A 144 5.28 -2.53 15.98
CA ASN A 144 6.31 -2.61 14.93
C ASN A 144 7.42 -3.64 15.20
N THR A 145 7.19 -4.59 16.07
CA THR A 145 8.17 -5.63 16.50
C THR A 145 8.17 -6.86 15.58
N TRP A 146 7.96 -6.69 14.29
CA TRP A 146 8.07 -7.78 13.31
C TRP A 146 9.36 -7.71 12.52
#